data_68be11c7992a48292118f8b71c95deca
#
_entry.id   68be11c7992a48292118f8b71c95deca
#
_cell.length_a   1.000
_cell.length_b   1.000
_cell.length_c   1.000
_cell.angle_alpha   90.00
_cell.angle_beta   90.00
_cell.angle_gamma   90.00
#
_symmetry.space_group_name_H-M   'P 1'
#
loop_
_entity.id
_entity.type
_entity.pdbx_description
1 polymer ?
#
loop_
_entity_poly.entity_id
_entity_poly.type
_entity_poly.pdbx_seq_one_letter_code
_entity_poly.pdbx_strand_id
1 'polypeptide(L)'
;MVFGKSVESSAPTRRSLVGAGAVGTLAAALSLGGAQAANAADNPQGKPFTSPNTYDVTAWSVKGRPDVTAQSDIGAVINDIIADIKRRQATPDARPGAAIIIPPGDYDLVTQVVVDVSYLTIAGFGHGFFSRSILDNSNPTGWQNLQPGGSHIRVLTSPGAPQAFLVKRGGDPRLSGIVFRDFCLDGVAFTPDKNSYRNSKTGIEVASDNDSFHITGMGFVYLEHALIVRGADALRVNDNMIAECGNCVELTGAGQATIVSGNHMGAGPDGVTLLAENHEGLLVTGNNLFPRGRSLIELTGCNRCSVASNRLQGFYPGMLRMLNGCKENLITANHLRRTAEGYPPFIGRGNGLDDLYGVMHVVGDNNLVSDNLFAYDVPPAKILPIGAQPTQILVAGGDGNVVALNHVVSDVASQHVVLDGSTTHSKVLDSGDASQVTSYSKDAAIRPTP
;
A
#
# COMPACT_ATOMS: atom_id res chain seq x y z
N MET A 1 45.89 58.98 -10.57
CA MET A 1 44.99 59.95 -9.93
C MET A 1 43.56 59.50 -10.12
N VAL A 2 42.88 59.42 -9.01
CA VAL A 2 41.43 59.50 -8.74
C VAL A 2 40.66 58.20 -8.74
N PHE A 3 40.51 57.62 -7.58
CA PHE A 3 39.41 57.08 -6.81
C PHE A 3 38.21 56.44 -7.54
N GLY A 4 38.14 55.14 -7.38
CA GLY A 4 36.89 54.36 -7.53
C GLY A 4 36.16 54.25 -6.21
N LYS A 5 34.85 54.43 -6.26
CA LYS A 5 33.95 54.11 -5.16
C LYS A 5 33.36 52.71 -5.37
N SER A 6 33.57 51.83 -4.40
CA SER A 6 32.88 50.57 -4.25
C SER A 6 31.39 50.80 -3.88
N VAL A 7 30.50 50.20 -4.64
CA VAL A 7 29.08 50.12 -4.29
C VAL A 7 28.84 48.75 -3.63
N GLU A 8 28.61 48.76 -2.34
CA GLU A 8 28.11 47.61 -1.60
C GLU A 8 26.66 47.34 -2.00
N SER A 9 26.40 46.19 -2.61
CA SER A 9 25.05 45.69 -2.81
C SER A 9 24.61 44.94 -1.57
N SER A 10 23.75 45.56 -0.78
CA SER A 10 23.06 44.92 0.31
C SER A 10 22.04 43.91 -0.22
N ALA A 11 22.27 42.63 0.07
CA ALA A 11 21.28 41.59 -0.17
C ALA A 11 20.04 41.77 0.73
N PRO A 12 18.83 41.62 0.19
CA PRO A 12 17.63 41.69 1.04
C PRO A 12 17.50 40.46 1.92
N THR A 13 17.51 40.70 3.21
CA THR A 13 17.14 39.71 4.24
C THR A 13 15.72 39.18 3.99
N ARG A 14 15.60 37.88 3.75
CA ARG A 14 14.31 37.18 3.71
C ARG A 14 13.68 37.24 5.10
N ARG A 15 12.68 38.06 5.27
CA ARG A 15 11.75 38.00 6.36
C ARG A 15 10.94 36.70 6.18
N SER A 16 11.10 35.77 7.12
CA SER A 16 10.26 34.61 7.30
C SER A 16 8.83 35.06 7.58
N LEU A 17 7.96 34.90 6.60
CA LEU A 17 6.53 34.86 6.82
C LEU A 17 6.18 33.46 7.35
N VAL A 18 6.13 33.33 8.65
CA VAL A 18 5.47 32.20 9.31
C VAL A 18 3.97 32.46 9.18
N GLY A 19 3.40 32.01 8.08
CA GLY A 19 1.97 31.81 7.98
C GLY A 19 1.58 30.62 8.85
N ALA A 20 0.96 30.87 9.97
CA ALA A 20 0.29 29.88 10.78
C ALA A 20 -0.89 29.31 10.00
N GLY A 21 -0.64 28.34 9.11
CA GLY A 21 -1.64 27.43 8.61
C GLY A 21 -1.81 26.34 9.67
N ALA A 22 -2.84 26.47 10.49
CA ALA A 22 -3.28 25.40 11.37
C ALA A 22 -3.75 24.24 10.48
N VAL A 23 -2.83 23.35 10.12
CA VAL A 23 -3.18 21.98 9.77
C VAL A 23 -3.53 21.32 11.09
N GLY A 24 -4.83 21.25 11.35
CA GLY A 24 -5.38 20.45 12.43
C GLY A 24 -5.06 19.00 12.15
N THR A 25 -3.90 18.53 12.56
CA THR A 25 -3.74 17.15 12.95
C THR A 25 -4.68 16.98 14.15
N LEU A 26 -5.86 16.48 13.89
CA LEU A 26 -6.62 15.73 14.88
C LEU A 26 -5.78 14.46 15.16
N ALA A 27 -4.68 14.62 15.88
CA ALA A 27 -4.32 13.62 16.83
C ALA A 27 -5.52 13.56 17.77
N ALA A 28 -6.38 12.55 17.57
CA ALA A 28 -7.22 12.07 18.65
C ALA A 28 -6.24 11.49 19.69
N ALA A 29 -5.49 12.38 20.34
CA ALA A 29 -5.09 12.14 21.68
C ALA A 29 -6.42 11.89 22.39
N LEU A 30 -6.70 10.64 22.68
CA LEU A 30 -7.60 10.29 23.75
C LEU A 30 -7.16 11.18 24.91
N SER A 31 -7.82 12.34 25.05
CA SER A 31 -7.69 13.17 26.25
C SER A 31 -8.39 12.40 27.35
N LEU A 32 -7.73 11.37 27.83
CA LEU A 32 -8.05 10.69 29.10
C LEU A 32 -7.75 11.58 30.31
N GLY A 33 -7.52 12.87 30.09
CA GLY A 33 -6.97 13.77 31.08
C GLY A 33 -7.94 14.41 32.06
N GLY A 34 -9.25 14.29 31.88
CA GLY A 34 -10.21 15.01 32.74
C GLY A 34 -10.84 14.20 33.87
N ALA A 35 -10.99 12.89 33.70
CA ALA A 35 -11.66 12.04 34.68
C ALA A 35 -10.69 11.16 35.50
N GLN A 36 -9.41 11.15 35.18
CA GLN A 36 -8.42 10.26 35.81
C GLN A 36 -7.74 10.81 37.07
N ALA A 37 -7.69 12.12 37.23
CA ALA A 37 -7.00 12.69 38.40
C ALA A 37 -7.64 12.32 39.75
N ALA A 38 -8.94 12.03 39.74
CA ALA A 38 -9.64 11.64 40.98
C ALA A 38 -9.50 10.13 41.31
N ASN A 39 -9.23 9.27 40.29
CA ASN A 39 -9.15 7.82 40.53
C ASN A 39 -7.71 7.29 40.64
N ALA A 40 -6.72 8.07 40.25
CA ALA A 40 -5.32 7.65 40.35
C ALA A 40 -4.80 7.57 41.77
N ALA A 41 -5.46 8.27 42.71
CA ALA A 41 -5.09 8.27 44.13
C ALA A 41 -5.50 6.98 44.88
N ASP A 42 -6.47 6.22 44.34
CA ASP A 42 -7.03 5.03 44.99
C ASP A 42 -6.56 3.69 44.40
N ASN A 43 -5.62 3.71 43.45
CA ASN A 43 -5.09 2.47 42.88
C ASN A 43 -3.56 2.34 43.04
N PRO A 44 -3.05 2.06 44.21
CA PRO A 44 -1.61 1.94 44.49
C PRO A 44 -0.95 0.72 43.84
N GLN A 45 -1.69 -0.14 43.16
CA GLN A 45 -1.17 -1.39 42.59
C GLN A 45 -1.10 -1.40 41.04
N GLY A 46 -1.30 -0.23 40.40
CA GLY A 46 -1.06 -0.13 38.94
C GLY A 46 -1.91 -1.08 38.09
N LYS A 47 -3.13 -1.42 38.53
CA LYS A 47 -4.04 -2.20 37.69
C LYS A 47 -4.33 -1.41 36.38
N PRO A 48 -4.18 -2.01 35.23
CA PRO A 48 -4.45 -1.33 33.98
C PRO A 48 -5.89 -0.78 33.97
N PHE A 49 -6.04 0.46 33.53
CA PHE A 49 -7.34 1.09 33.38
C PHE A 49 -8.16 0.34 32.32
N THR A 50 -9.17 -0.39 32.75
CA THR A 50 -10.08 -1.09 31.83
C THR A 50 -11.33 -0.26 31.62
N SER A 51 -11.42 0.41 30.47
CA SER A 51 -12.72 0.86 29.94
C SER A 51 -13.60 -0.39 29.72
N PRO A 52 -14.90 -0.33 29.97
CA PRO A 52 -15.79 -1.49 29.81
C PRO A 52 -15.80 -2.10 28.39
N ASN A 53 -15.29 -1.37 27.38
CA ASN A 53 -15.19 -1.81 25.98
C ASN A 53 -13.75 -1.87 25.47
N THR A 54 -12.75 -1.91 26.36
CA THR A 54 -11.34 -2.02 26.00
C THR A 54 -10.76 -3.29 26.61
N TYR A 55 -10.12 -4.11 25.79
CA TYR A 55 -9.60 -5.42 26.13
C TYR A 55 -8.09 -5.44 25.88
N ASP A 56 -7.31 -5.73 26.89
CA ASP A 56 -5.88 -5.98 26.78
C ASP A 56 -5.66 -7.48 26.61
N VAL A 57 -5.04 -7.88 25.47
CA VAL A 57 -4.81 -9.31 25.18
C VAL A 57 -3.93 -10.00 26.22
N THR A 58 -3.02 -9.28 26.87
CA THR A 58 -2.10 -9.85 27.88
C THR A 58 -2.76 -10.05 29.25
N ALA A 59 -3.84 -9.33 29.51
CA ALA A 59 -4.63 -9.44 30.74
C ALA A 59 -5.82 -10.40 30.60
N TRP A 60 -6.06 -10.96 29.39
CA TRP A 60 -7.19 -11.82 29.11
C TRP A 60 -6.87 -13.30 29.34
N SER A 61 -7.79 -14.02 29.95
CA SER A 61 -7.71 -15.48 30.15
C SER A 61 -8.75 -16.16 29.27
N VAL A 62 -8.32 -17.07 28.41
CA VAL A 62 -9.21 -17.81 27.50
C VAL A 62 -10.10 -18.76 28.30
N LYS A 63 -11.40 -18.66 28.09
CA LYS A 63 -12.36 -19.48 28.81
C LYS A 63 -12.14 -20.97 28.54
N GLY A 64 -11.93 -21.73 29.61
CA GLY A 64 -11.72 -23.19 29.56
C GLY A 64 -10.32 -23.62 29.07
N ARG A 65 -9.41 -22.67 28.81
CA ARG A 65 -8.02 -22.93 28.37
C ARG A 65 -7.06 -21.98 29.10
N PRO A 66 -6.86 -22.15 30.40
CA PRO A 66 -6.03 -21.22 31.19
C PRO A 66 -4.53 -21.29 30.85
N ASP A 67 -4.10 -22.30 30.11
CA ASP A 67 -2.76 -22.50 29.58
C ASP A 67 -2.47 -21.65 28.33
N VAL A 68 -3.50 -21.10 27.68
CA VAL A 68 -3.36 -20.26 26.48
C VAL A 68 -3.19 -18.82 26.90
N THR A 69 -2.04 -18.25 26.54
CA THR A 69 -1.70 -16.84 26.76
C THR A 69 -1.61 -16.09 25.42
N ALA A 70 -1.62 -14.78 25.48
CA ALA A 70 -1.42 -13.95 24.26
C ALA A 70 -0.08 -14.28 23.57
N GLN A 71 0.98 -14.59 24.31
CA GLN A 71 2.27 -14.94 23.75
C GLN A 71 2.27 -16.29 23.03
N SER A 72 1.50 -17.28 23.55
CA SER A 72 1.46 -18.62 22.96
C SER A 72 0.44 -18.80 21.83
N ASP A 73 -0.67 -18.08 21.86
CA ASP A 73 -1.66 -18.06 20.79
C ASP A 73 -2.57 -16.82 20.92
N ILE A 74 -2.10 -15.69 20.42
CA ILE A 74 -2.88 -14.45 20.42
C ILE A 74 -4.20 -14.57 19.64
N GLY A 75 -4.23 -15.45 18.64
CA GLY A 75 -5.44 -15.67 17.83
C GLY A 75 -6.58 -16.27 18.64
N ALA A 76 -6.28 -17.26 19.49
CA ALA A 76 -7.26 -17.83 20.41
C ALA A 76 -7.76 -16.80 21.43
N VAL A 77 -6.85 -15.98 21.96
CA VAL A 77 -7.20 -14.90 22.88
C VAL A 77 -8.14 -13.87 22.24
N ILE A 78 -7.81 -13.38 21.04
CA ILE A 78 -8.62 -12.39 20.32
C ILE A 78 -10.01 -12.97 19.99
N ASN A 79 -10.10 -14.23 19.56
CA ASN A 79 -11.39 -14.89 19.29
C ASN A 79 -12.27 -14.99 20.54
N ASP A 80 -11.70 -15.31 21.71
CA ASP A 80 -12.45 -15.36 22.96
C ASP A 80 -12.93 -13.97 23.39
N ILE A 81 -12.10 -12.92 23.20
CA ILE A 81 -12.51 -11.53 23.39
C ILE A 81 -13.66 -11.16 22.45
N ILE A 82 -13.58 -11.48 21.15
CA ILE A 82 -14.65 -11.22 20.18
C ILE A 82 -15.95 -11.93 20.63
N ALA A 83 -15.87 -13.16 21.13
CA ALA A 83 -17.02 -13.87 21.67
C ALA A 83 -17.61 -13.17 22.90
N ASP A 84 -16.79 -12.56 23.76
CA ASP A 84 -17.25 -11.75 24.88
C ASP A 84 -17.93 -10.46 24.43
N ILE A 85 -17.32 -9.75 23.46
CA ILE A 85 -17.90 -8.55 22.84
C ILE A 85 -19.31 -8.86 22.29
N LYS A 86 -19.46 -9.95 21.57
CA LYS A 86 -20.75 -10.39 21.01
C LYS A 86 -21.79 -10.63 22.10
N ARG A 87 -21.41 -11.30 23.20
CA ARG A 87 -22.32 -11.51 24.35
C ARG A 87 -22.78 -10.22 24.99
N ARG A 88 -21.87 -9.25 25.16
CA ARG A 88 -22.17 -7.95 25.79
C ARG A 88 -23.03 -7.06 24.89
N GLN A 89 -22.86 -7.17 23.57
CA GLN A 89 -23.59 -6.39 22.56
C GLN A 89 -24.89 -7.07 22.08
N ALA A 90 -25.25 -8.20 22.62
CA ALA A 90 -26.43 -8.95 22.20
C ALA A 90 -27.78 -8.32 22.66
N THR A 91 -27.75 -7.23 23.43
CA THR A 91 -28.97 -6.55 23.88
C THR A 91 -29.30 -5.38 22.96
N PRO A 92 -30.61 -5.09 22.72
CA PRO A 92 -31.02 -4.00 21.82
C PRO A 92 -30.49 -2.61 22.23
N ASP A 93 -30.21 -2.40 23.51
CA ASP A 93 -29.76 -1.12 24.07
C ASP A 93 -28.23 -0.99 24.06
N ALA A 94 -27.49 -2.05 23.73
CA ALA A 94 -26.06 -2.02 23.72
C ALA A 94 -25.54 -1.28 22.48
N ARG A 95 -24.70 -0.26 22.69
CA ARG A 95 -23.96 0.36 21.59
C ARG A 95 -22.83 -0.55 21.13
N PRO A 96 -22.75 -0.87 19.83
CA PRO A 96 -21.59 -1.56 19.29
C PRO A 96 -20.35 -0.67 19.36
N GLY A 97 -19.21 -1.29 19.52
CA GLY A 97 -17.90 -0.63 19.56
C GLY A 97 -17.03 -1.20 20.67
N ALA A 98 -15.83 -1.62 20.29
CA ALA A 98 -14.83 -2.14 21.24
C ALA A 98 -13.43 -1.93 20.71
N ALA A 99 -12.44 -1.95 21.61
CA ALA A 99 -11.04 -1.93 21.27
C ALA A 99 -10.31 -3.14 21.88
N ILE A 100 -9.55 -3.85 21.06
CA ILE A 100 -8.61 -4.89 21.48
C ILE A 100 -7.21 -4.28 21.37
N ILE A 101 -6.52 -4.23 22.48
CA ILE A 101 -5.18 -3.64 22.60
C ILE A 101 -4.14 -4.75 22.67
N ILE A 102 -3.13 -4.65 21.82
CA ILE A 102 -1.99 -5.54 21.76
C ILE A 102 -0.76 -4.77 22.26
N PRO A 103 -0.35 -4.93 23.52
CA PRO A 103 0.83 -4.25 24.06
C PRO A 103 2.10 -4.56 23.27
N PRO A 104 3.19 -3.78 23.45
CA PRO A 104 4.48 -4.12 22.89
C PRO A 104 4.93 -5.51 23.33
N GLY A 105 5.40 -6.33 22.36
CA GLY A 105 5.84 -7.70 22.63
C GLY A 105 5.76 -8.58 21.39
N ASP A 106 6.25 -9.82 21.54
CA ASP A 106 6.20 -10.86 20.52
C ASP A 106 5.09 -11.84 20.84
N TYR A 107 4.27 -12.14 19.85
CA TYR A 107 3.09 -12.99 19.97
C TYR A 107 3.06 -14.05 18.86
N ASP A 108 2.67 -15.26 19.19
CA ASP A 108 2.38 -16.30 18.20
C ASP A 108 0.89 -16.30 17.85
N LEU A 109 0.56 -16.27 16.57
CA LEU A 109 -0.79 -16.42 16.06
C LEU A 109 -0.92 -17.80 15.39
N VAL A 110 -1.34 -18.77 16.18
CA VAL A 110 -1.52 -20.16 15.74
C VAL A 110 -2.95 -20.37 15.26
N THR A 111 -3.92 -19.83 15.99
CA THR A 111 -5.34 -19.88 15.64
C THR A 111 -5.72 -18.67 14.80
N GLN A 112 -6.32 -18.92 13.62
CA GLN A 112 -6.89 -17.84 12.79
C GLN A 112 -7.89 -17.01 13.59
N VAL A 113 -7.77 -15.69 13.50
CA VAL A 113 -8.76 -14.77 14.07
C VAL A 113 -9.91 -14.58 13.09
N VAL A 114 -11.13 -14.79 13.56
CA VAL A 114 -12.35 -14.51 12.79
C VAL A 114 -13.02 -13.25 13.34
N VAL A 115 -13.01 -12.18 12.54
CA VAL A 115 -13.65 -10.91 12.88
C VAL A 115 -15.01 -10.85 12.22
N ASP A 116 -16.08 -10.91 13.04
CA ASP A 116 -17.47 -10.90 12.58
C ASP A 116 -18.35 -9.86 13.30
N VAL A 117 -17.71 -8.87 13.91
CA VAL A 117 -18.36 -7.74 14.60
C VAL A 117 -17.95 -6.42 14.00
N SER A 118 -18.88 -5.48 13.86
CA SER A 118 -18.63 -4.11 13.39
C SER A 118 -18.07 -3.22 14.49
N TYR A 119 -17.45 -2.10 14.10
CA TYR A 119 -16.93 -1.06 15.00
C TYR A 119 -15.88 -1.59 15.99
N LEU A 120 -15.09 -2.57 15.54
CA LEU A 120 -13.99 -3.13 16.30
C LEU A 120 -12.68 -2.46 15.90
N THR A 121 -11.94 -1.97 16.89
CA THR A 121 -10.56 -1.52 16.72
C THR A 121 -9.62 -2.59 17.28
N ILE A 122 -8.67 -3.08 16.47
CA ILE A 122 -7.55 -3.90 16.91
C ILE A 122 -6.29 -3.05 16.75
N ALA A 123 -5.63 -2.74 17.86
CA ALA A 123 -4.58 -1.76 17.90
C ALA A 123 -3.34 -2.24 18.66
N GLY A 124 -2.17 -2.03 18.09
CA GLY A 124 -0.88 -2.22 18.73
C GLY A 124 -0.20 -0.90 19.09
N PHE A 125 1.13 -0.96 19.24
CA PHE A 125 2.01 0.16 19.63
C PHE A 125 3.15 0.34 18.61
N GLY A 126 2.84 0.23 17.34
CA GLY A 126 3.77 0.33 16.22
C GLY A 126 4.20 -1.03 15.68
N HIS A 127 4.61 -1.02 14.41
CA HIS A 127 4.97 -2.25 13.70
C HIS A 127 6.42 -2.70 13.89
N GLY A 128 7.26 -1.87 14.50
CA GLY A 128 8.65 -2.22 14.83
C GLY A 128 9.62 -2.35 13.67
N PHE A 129 9.20 -2.07 12.43
CA PHE A 129 10.07 -2.16 11.26
C PHE A 129 10.91 -0.91 11.03
N PHE A 130 12.13 -1.12 10.56
CA PHE A 130 12.90 -0.07 9.91
C PHE A 130 13.52 -0.61 8.60
N SER A 131 13.67 0.24 7.62
CA SER A 131 13.98 -0.15 6.24
C SER A 131 15.29 -0.92 6.07
N ARG A 132 16.27 -0.69 6.92
CA ARG A 132 17.58 -1.38 6.82
C ARG A 132 17.49 -2.88 7.07
N SER A 133 16.68 -3.32 8.03
CA SER A 133 16.52 -4.75 8.31
C SER A 133 15.83 -5.48 7.17
N ILE A 134 14.97 -4.78 6.42
CA ILE A 134 14.23 -5.35 5.29
C ILE A 134 15.11 -5.51 4.05
N LEU A 135 16.12 -4.65 3.87
CA LEU A 135 16.91 -4.62 2.64
C LEU A 135 18.16 -5.50 2.68
N ASP A 136 18.58 -5.99 3.84
CA ASP A 136 19.74 -6.87 3.96
C ASP A 136 19.40 -8.32 3.64
N ASN A 137 19.18 -8.61 2.36
CA ASN A 137 18.91 -9.96 1.87
C ASN A 137 20.13 -10.87 1.89
N SER A 138 21.35 -10.37 2.17
CA SER A 138 22.56 -11.15 2.30
C SER A 138 22.71 -11.74 3.70
N ASN A 139 21.99 -11.21 4.66
CA ASN A 139 22.00 -11.64 6.06
C ASN A 139 20.58 -11.89 6.57
N PRO A 140 20.00 -13.07 6.32
CA PRO A 140 18.65 -13.39 6.82
C PRO A 140 18.52 -13.33 8.34
N THR A 141 19.62 -13.37 9.09
CA THR A 141 19.58 -13.20 10.55
C THR A 141 19.35 -11.74 10.95
N GLY A 142 19.63 -10.76 10.08
CA GLY A 142 19.32 -9.34 10.31
C GLY A 142 17.82 -9.06 10.50
N TRP A 143 16.98 -9.92 9.95
CA TRP A 143 15.53 -9.84 10.09
C TRP A 143 15.02 -10.15 11.48
N GLN A 144 15.75 -10.98 12.21
CA GLN A 144 15.41 -11.35 13.57
C GLN A 144 15.69 -10.21 14.57
N ASN A 145 16.34 -9.16 14.11
CA ASN A 145 16.59 -7.95 14.88
C ASN A 145 15.51 -6.89 14.66
N LEU A 146 14.26 -7.30 14.52
CA LEU A 146 13.14 -6.36 14.65
C LEU A 146 13.28 -5.70 16.02
N GLN A 147 13.26 -4.36 16.02
CA GLN A 147 13.54 -3.61 17.24
C GLN A 147 12.53 -3.96 18.33
N PRO A 148 12.97 -4.20 19.55
CA PRO A 148 12.02 -4.32 20.65
C PRO A 148 11.25 -3.00 20.79
N GLY A 149 9.93 -3.08 20.92
CA GLY A 149 9.10 -1.90 21.16
C GLY A 149 7.81 -1.84 20.36
N GLY A 150 7.68 -2.62 19.30
CA GLY A 150 6.43 -2.76 18.54
C GLY A 150 5.58 -3.93 19.04
N SER A 151 4.36 -4.00 18.54
CA SER A 151 3.47 -5.15 18.71
C SER A 151 3.68 -6.10 17.54
N HIS A 152 4.43 -7.17 17.74
CA HIS A 152 4.89 -8.07 16.70
C HIS A 152 4.17 -9.41 16.79
N ILE A 153 3.48 -9.81 15.71
CA ILE A 153 2.70 -11.05 15.64
C ILE A 153 3.30 -11.96 14.57
N ARG A 154 3.82 -13.11 14.98
CA ARG A 154 4.27 -14.16 14.08
C ARG A 154 3.09 -15.00 13.61
N VAL A 155 2.85 -15.01 12.32
CA VAL A 155 1.73 -15.76 11.70
C VAL A 155 2.14 -17.21 11.54
N LEU A 156 1.62 -18.07 12.40
CA LEU A 156 1.88 -19.51 12.45
C LEU A 156 0.63 -20.34 12.08
N THR A 157 -0.34 -19.72 11.44
CA THR A 157 -1.58 -20.39 10.97
C THR A 157 -1.26 -21.53 10.02
N SER A 158 -2.16 -22.51 10.00
CA SER A 158 -2.05 -23.69 9.14
C SER A 158 -2.46 -23.38 7.69
N PRO A 159 -2.00 -24.17 6.69
CA PRO A 159 -2.44 -23.99 5.30
C PRO A 159 -3.94 -24.13 5.09
N GLY A 160 -4.66 -24.82 5.97
CA GLY A 160 -6.13 -24.93 5.93
C GLY A 160 -6.88 -23.71 6.43
N ALA A 161 -6.19 -22.80 7.13
CA ALA A 161 -6.70 -21.51 7.61
C ALA A 161 -5.57 -20.46 7.52
N PRO A 162 -5.21 -20.03 6.29
CA PRO A 162 -3.96 -19.32 6.04
C PRO A 162 -3.97 -17.86 6.52
N GLN A 163 -5.13 -17.29 6.78
CA GLN A 163 -5.28 -15.91 7.18
C GLN A 163 -4.92 -15.73 8.67
N ALA A 164 -4.13 -14.72 9.01
CA ALA A 164 -4.01 -14.28 10.39
C ALA A 164 -5.34 -13.70 10.88
N PHE A 165 -5.92 -12.80 10.08
CA PHE A 165 -7.25 -12.23 10.34
C PHE A 165 -8.17 -12.49 9.14
N LEU A 166 -9.25 -13.22 9.36
CA LEU A 166 -10.34 -13.39 8.41
C LEU A 166 -11.55 -12.57 8.87
N VAL A 167 -11.82 -11.48 8.16
CA VAL A 167 -13.01 -10.66 8.39
C VAL A 167 -14.16 -11.21 7.58
N LYS A 168 -15.08 -11.89 8.25
CA LYS A 168 -16.16 -12.58 7.56
C LYS A 168 -17.41 -12.70 8.45
N ARG A 169 -18.53 -12.23 7.91
CA ARG A 169 -19.86 -12.45 8.47
C ARG A 169 -20.86 -12.65 7.35
N GLY A 170 -21.76 -13.61 7.48
CA GLY A 170 -22.86 -13.77 6.55
C GLY A 170 -24.06 -12.91 6.92
N GLY A 171 -24.81 -12.47 5.91
CA GLY A 171 -26.05 -11.71 6.09
C GLY A 171 -25.87 -10.23 6.39
N ASP A 172 -27.02 -9.55 6.49
CA ASP A 172 -27.11 -8.12 6.81
C ASP A 172 -27.14 -7.87 8.33
N PRO A 173 -26.73 -6.68 8.77
CA PRO A 173 -26.07 -5.63 8.00
C PRO A 173 -24.62 -6.03 7.68
N ARG A 174 -24.05 -5.42 6.60
CA ARG A 174 -22.62 -5.59 6.27
C ARG A 174 -21.72 -5.16 7.43
N LEU A 175 -20.50 -5.65 7.47
CA LEU A 175 -19.52 -5.22 8.48
C LEU A 175 -19.09 -3.78 8.23
N SER A 176 -19.00 -2.98 9.27
CA SER A 176 -18.68 -1.55 9.18
C SER A 176 -17.70 -1.08 10.25
N GLY A 177 -16.87 -0.10 9.90
CA GLY A 177 -16.04 0.63 10.84
C GLY A 177 -15.00 -0.19 11.59
N ILE A 178 -14.45 -1.25 10.96
CA ILE A 178 -13.37 -2.04 11.56
C ILE A 178 -12.05 -1.34 11.30
N VAL A 179 -11.20 -1.28 12.34
CA VAL A 179 -9.88 -0.66 12.28
C VAL A 179 -8.81 -1.65 12.71
N PHE A 180 -7.80 -1.85 11.85
CA PHE A 180 -6.54 -2.51 12.19
C PHE A 180 -5.44 -1.46 12.18
N ARG A 181 -4.69 -1.34 13.27
CA ARG A 181 -3.65 -0.34 13.32
C ARG A 181 -2.47 -0.66 14.24
N ASP A 182 -1.30 -0.15 13.84
CA ASP A 182 -0.10 -0.02 14.68
C ASP A 182 0.46 -1.34 15.21
N PHE A 183 0.42 -2.43 14.44
CA PHE A 183 1.10 -3.69 14.77
C PHE A 183 1.66 -4.38 13.52
N CYS A 184 2.51 -5.37 13.74
CA CYS A 184 3.15 -6.15 12.69
C CYS A 184 2.52 -7.52 12.53
N LEU A 185 2.34 -7.95 11.28
CA LEU A 185 2.09 -9.34 10.90
C LEU A 185 3.30 -9.88 10.13
N ASP A 186 3.98 -10.87 10.70
CA ASP A 186 5.19 -11.48 10.19
C ASP A 186 4.92 -12.93 9.78
N GLY A 187 5.07 -13.23 8.48
CA GLY A 187 4.91 -14.59 7.95
C GLY A 187 6.00 -15.57 8.36
N VAL A 188 7.06 -15.10 8.98
CA VAL A 188 8.25 -15.85 9.46
C VAL A 188 8.90 -16.77 8.41
N ALA A 189 10.01 -17.39 8.76
CA ALA A 189 10.71 -18.40 7.95
C ALA A 189 11.09 -17.92 6.53
N PHE A 190 11.43 -16.65 6.37
CA PHE A 190 11.89 -16.10 5.12
C PHE A 190 13.29 -16.60 4.78
N THR A 191 13.47 -17.03 3.53
CA THR A 191 14.75 -17.22 2.89
C THR A 191 14.82 -16.34 1.65
N PRO A 192 15.96 -15.73 1.32
CA PRO A 192 16.05 -14.80 0.20
C PRO A 192 16.06 -15.53 -1.16
N ASP A 193 14.99 -16.24 -1.46
CA ASP A 193 14.73 -16.87 -2.75
C ASP A 193 13.29 -16.55 -3.22
N LYS A 194 13.04 -16.76 -4.52
CA LYS A 194 11.73 -16.47 -5.11
C LYS A 194 10.57 -17.29 -4.53
N ASN A 195 10.83 -18.44 -3.92
CA ASN A 195 9.78 -19.32 -3.40
C ASN A 195 9.28 -18.89 -2.02
N SER A 196 10.09 -18.14 -1.28
CA SER A 196 9.74 -17.63 0.05
C SER A 196 8.55 -16.68 0.04
N TYR A 197 8.23 -16.13 -1.12
CA TYR A 197 7.05 -15.29 -1.32
C TYR A 197 5.76 -16.10 -1.58
N ARG A 198 5.81 -17.43 -1.51
CA ARG A 198 4.68 -18.36 -1.75
C ARG A 198 4.57 -19.33 -0.58
N ASN A 199 4.25 -18.79 0.57
CA ASN A 199 4.17 -19.57 1.81
C ASN A 199 2.75 -19.83 2.28
N SER A 200 1.76 -19.53 1.45
CA SER A 200 0.31 -19.66 1.71
C SER A 200 -0.21 -18.85 2.89
N LYS A 201 0.55 -17.86 3.40
CA LYS A 201 0.13 -17.05 4.53
C LYS A 201 -0.49 -15.74 4.07
N THR A 202 -1.62 -15.40 4.65
CA THR A 202 -2.33 -14.14 4.42
C THR A 202 -2.39 -13.34 5.71
N GLY A 203 -2.06 -12.06 5.66
CA GLY A 203 -2.17 -11.18 6.82
C GLY A 203 -3.63 -10.90 7.16
N ILE A 204 -4.29 -10.05 6.40
CA ILE A 204 -5.72 -9.73 6.59
C ILE A 204 -6.47 -10.06 5.30
N GLU A 205 -7.54 -10.84 5.42
CA GLU A 205 -8.51 -11.03 4.34
C GLU A 205 -9.89 -10.54 4.78
N VAL A 206 -10.45 -9.58 4.04
CA VAL A 206 -11.83 -9.14 4.16
C VAL A 206 -12.65 -9.86 3.09
N ALA A 207 -13.40 -10.87 3.49
CA ALA A 207 -14.09 -11.83 2.61
C ALA A 207 -15.61 -11.61 2.53
N SER A 208 -16.16 -10.57 3.16
CA SER A 208 -17.58 -10.25 3.10
C SER A 208 -17.80 -8.77 2.85
N ASP A 209 -19.02 -8.40 2.53
CA ASP A 209 -19.42 -7.02 2.34
C ASP A 209 -19.00 -6.17 3.53
N ASN A 210 -18.39 -5.04 3.23
CA ASN A 210 -17.74 -4.18 4.19
C ASN A 210 -18.00 -2.70 3.89
N ASP A 211 -17.76 -1.86 4.87
CA ASP A 211 -17.93 -0.41 4.77
C ASP A 211 -17.02 0.32 5.75
N SER A 212 -16.32 1.34 5.26
CA SER A 212 -15.54 2.26 6.08
C SER A 212 -14.49 1.59 6.96
N PHE A 213 -13.77 0.61 6.41
CA PHE A 213 -12.66 -0.03 7.12
C PHE A 213 -11.40 0.83 7.03
N HIS A 214 -10.58 0.76 8.09
CA HIS A 214 -9.28 1.42 8.14
C HIS A 214 -8.18 0.42 8.45
N ILE A 215 -7.13 0.41 7.62
CA ILE A 215 -5.92 -0.37 7.80
C ILE A 215 -4.75 0.62 7.78
N THR A 216 -4.20 0.95 8.94
CA THR A 216 -3.30 2.10 9.08
C THR A 216 -2.15 1.83 10.06
N GLY A 217 -0.95 2.32 9.74
CA GLY A 217 0.23 2.15 10.60
C GLY A 217 0.67 0.71 10.79
N MET A 218 0.20 -0.20 9.94
CA MET A 218 0.49 -1.63 10.01
C MET A 218 1.86 -1.95 9.41
N GLY A 219 2.49 -2.99 9.92
CA GLY A 219 3.60 -3.68 9.28
C GLY A 219 3.16 -5.04 8.74
N PHE A 220 3.52 -5.35 7.49
CA PHE A 220 3.34 -6.67 6.91
C PHE A 220 4.66 -7.12 6.30
N VAL A 221 5.11 -8.32 6.66
CA VAL A 221 6.35 -8.86 6.13
C VAL A 221 6.25 -10.38 5.97
N TYR A 222 6.88 -10.92 4.94
CA TYR A 222 6.99 -12.36 4.68
C TYR A 222 5.68 -13.12 4.54
N LEU A 223 4.63 -12.45 4.12
CA LEU A 223 3.35 -13.05 3.81
C LEU A 223 3.24 -13.26 2.30
N GLU A 224 2.54 -14.29 1.85
CA GLU A 224 2.19 -14.41 0.43
C GLU A 224 1.23 -13.32 0.01
N HIS A 225 0.24 -13.04 0.86
CA HIS A 225 -0.72 -11.95 0.69
C HIS A 225 -0.76 -11.10 1.95
N ALA A 226 -0.36 -9.83 1.85
CA ALA A 226 -0.42 -8.97 3.02
C ALA A 226 -1.86 -8.55 3.34
N LEU A 227 -2.57 -8.04 2.35
CA LEU A 227 -3.95 -7.57 2.49
C LEU A 227 -4.79 -7.93 1.26
N ILE A 228 -5.87 -8.64 1.47
CA ILE A 228 -6.91 -8.91 0.46
C ILE A 228 -8.22 -8.29 0.94
N VAL A 229 -8.85 -7.44 0.12
CA VAL A 229 -10.19 -6.90 0.41
C VAL A 229 -11.10 -7.14 -0.78
N ARG A 230 -12.16 -7.88 -0.55
CA ARG A 230 -13.17 -8.19 -1.56
C ARG A 230 -14.34 -7.21 -1.44
N GLY A 231 -14.69 -6.55 -2.54
CA GLY A 231 -15.81 -5.61 -2.56
C GLY A 231 -15.60 -4.44 -1.61
N ALA A 232 -14.42 -3.79 -1.64
CA ALA A 232 -14.10 -2.68 -0.75
C ALA A 232 -15.02 -1.48 -0.96
N ASP A 233 -15.66 -0.99 0.11
CA ASP A 233 -16.47 0.22 0.10
C ASP A 233 -15.96 1.21 1.15
N ALA A 234 -15.59 2.42 0.71
CA ALA A 234 -15.01 3.49 1.52
C ALA A 234 -13.81 3.04 2.40
N LEU A 235 -13.06 2.05 1.94
CA LEU A 235 -11.88 1.53 2.60
C LEU A 235 -10.75 2.56 2.62
N ARG A 236 -9.99 2.59 3.70
CA ARG A 236 -8.73 3.35 3.79
C ARG A 236 -7.57 2.44 4.12
N VAL A 237 -6.55 2.45 3.26
CA VAL A 237 -5.27 1.75 3.46
C VAL A 237 -4.19 2.80 3.45
N ASN A 238 -3.72 3.21 4.62
CA ASN A 238 -2.82 4.35 4.70
C ASN A 238 -1.70 4.18 5.74
N ASP A 239 -0.55 4.79 5.44
CA ASP A 239 0.61 4.85 6.32
C ASP A 239 1.15 3.48 6.75
N ASN A 240 1.00 2.46 5.90
CA ASN A 240 1.49 1.11 6.17
C ASN A 240 2.88 0.88 5.59
N MET A 241 3.64 0.00 6.26
CA MET A 241 4.90 -0.56 5.77
C MET A 241 4.67 -2.02 5.35
N ILE A 242 4.65 -2.29 4.05
CA ILE A 242 4.44 -3.63 3.50
C ILE A 242 5.67 -4.01 2.66
N ALA A 243 6.42 -5.00 3.10
CA ALA A 243 7.65 -5.36 2.43
C ALA A 243 7.88 -6.87 2.43
N GLU A 244 8.57 -7.34 1.39
CA GLU A 244 8.90 -8.77 1.24
C GLU A 244 7.67 -9.68 1.34
N CYS A 245 6.51 -9.21 0.89
CA CYS A 245 5.30 -10.00 0.72
C CYS A 245 5.16 -10.45 -0.74
N GLY A 246 4.48 -11.55 -1.01
CA GLY A 246 4.17 -11.97 -2.36
C GLY A 246 3.39 -10.88 -3.09
N ASN A 247 2.19 -10.55 -2.58
CA ASN A 247 1.41 -9.35 -2.97
C ASN A 247 1.23 -8.43 -1.76
N CYS A 248 1.12 -7.12 -2.00
CA CYS A 248 0.93 -6.18 -0.90
C CYS A 248 -0.55 -5.86 -0.66
N VAL A 249 -1.21 -5.19 -1.59
CA VAL A 249 -2.63 -4.81 -1.47
C VAL A 249 -3.41 -5.34 -2.67
N GLU A 250 -4.40 -6.15 -2.41
CA GLU A 250 -5.27 -6.75 -3.41
C GLU A 250 -6.72 -6.34 -3.14
N LEU A 251 -7.23 -5.45 -4.00
CA LEU A 251 -8.62 -4.97 -3.97
C LEU A 251 -9.37 -5.71 -5.07
N THR A 252 -10.10 -6.76 -4.72
CA THR A 252 -10.77 -7.64 -5.67
C THR A 252 -12.28 -7.50 -5.62
N GLY A 253 -12.93 -7.76 -6.76
CA GLY A 253 -14.38 -7.58 -6.88
C GLY A 253 -14.77 -6.10 -7.01
N ALA A 254 -16.08 -5.86 -7.12
CA ALA A 254 -16.60 -4.50 -7.28
C ALA A 254 -16.41 -3.70 -5.99
N GLY A 255 -15.69 -2.59 -6.07
CA GLY A 255 -15.43 -1.69 -4.94
C GLY A 255 -15.63 -0.24 -5.31
N GLN A 256 -15.75 0.63 -4.30
CA GLN A 256 -15.92 2.06 -4.52
C GLN A 256 -15.30 2.93 -3.42
N ALA A 257 -14.98 4.17 -3.77
CA ALA A 257 -14.55 5.23 -2.86
C ALA A 257 -13.39 4.84 -1.92
N THR A 258 -12.53 3.92 -2.36
CA THR A 258 -11.37 3.44 -1.60
C THR A 258 -10.20 4.42 -1.71
N ILE A 259 -9.45 4.59 -0.63
CA ILE A 259 -8.23 5.41 -0.58
C ILE A 259 -7.05 4.53 -0.19
N VAL A 260 -5.98 4.55 -1.01
CA VAL A 260 -4.68 3.94 -0.72
C VAL A 260 -3.64 5.04 -0.72
N SER A 261 -3.13 5.44 0.45
CA SER A 261 -2.27 6.63 0.55
C SER A 261 -1.16 6.52 1.59
N GLY A 262 -0.04 7.19 1.34
CA GLY A 262 1.07 7.30 2.31
C GLY A 262 1.78 5.99 2.61
N ASN A 263 1.53 4.92 1.86
CA ASN A 263 2.12 3.62 2.14
C ASN A 263 3.54 3.49 1.55
N HIS A 264 4.36 2.72 2.24
CA HIS A 264 5.64 2.21 1.74
C HIS A 264 5.48 0.74 1.42
N MET A 265 5.49 0.37 0.13
CA MET A 265 5.14 -1.00 -0.29
C MET A 265 6.12 -1.57 -1.30
N GLY A 266 6.45 -2.85 -1.13
CA GLY A 266 7.28 -3.60 -2.08
C GLY A 266 6.93 -5.07 -2.11
N ALA A 267 6.34 -5.52 -3.22
CA ALA A 267 5.99 -6.91 -3.45
C ALA A 267 7.20 -7.78 -3.78
N GLY A 268 7.06 -9.08 -3.65
CA GLY A 268 8.01 -10.08 -4.12
C GLY A 268 8.13 -10.12 -5.65
N PRO A 269 9.10 -10.87 -6.19
CA PRO A 269 9.47 -10.81 -7.61
C PRO A 269 8.34 -11.05 -8.60
N ASP A 270 7.44 -11.97 -8.30
CA ASP A 270 6.31 -12.34 -9.17
C ASP A 270 5.01 -11.64 -8.77
N GLY A 271 5.05 -10.80 -7.73
CA GLY A 271 3.86 -10.20 -7.13
C GLY A 271 3.49 -8.83 -7.67
N VAL A 272 2.36 -8.34 -7.20
CA VAL A 272 1.85 -6.99 -7.48
C VAL A 272 1.81 -6.18 -6.19
N THR A 273 2.28 -4.94 -6.25
CA THR A 273 2.27 -4.09 -5.05
C THR A 273 0.87 -3.55 -4.76
N LEU A 274 0.14 -3.12 -5.78
CA LEU A 274 -1.27 -2.75 -5.69
C LEU A 274 -2.05 -3.32 -6.88
N LEU A 275 -2.94 -4.25 -6.61
CA LEU A 275 -3.92 -4.76 -7.57
C LEU A 275 -5.30 -4.20 -7.23
N ALA A 276 -6.00 -3.65 -8.22
CA ALA A 276 -7.40 -3.25 -8.08
C ALA A 276 -8.23 -3.75 -9.25
N GLU A 277 -9.35 -4.39 -8.95
CA GLU A 277 -10.29 -4.94 -9.92
C GLU A 277 -11.68 -4.34 -9.73
N ASN A 278 -12.28 -3.88 -10.83
CA ASN A 278 -13.66 -3.38 -10.88
C ASN A 278 -13.98 -2.29 -9.84
N HIS A 279 -13.01 -1.40 -9.59
CA HIS A 279 -13.21 -0.29 -8.64
C HIS A 279 -13.73 0.96 -9.34
N GLU A 280 -14.61 1.70 -8.65
CA GLU A 280 -15.04 3.04 -9.01
C GLU A 280 -14.53 4.06 -7.99
N GLY A 281 -13.90 5.14 -8.47
CA GLY A 281 -13.45 6.24 -7.62
C GLY A 281 -12.33 5.86 -6.63
N LEU A 282 -11.47 4.88 -6.97
CA LEU A 282 -10.28 4.57 -6.19
C LEU A 282 -9.29 5.74 -6.26
N LEU A 283 -8.78 6.17 -5.12
CA LEU A 283 -7.73 7.16 -5.00
C LEU A 283 -6.44 6.51 -4.52
N VAL A 284 -5.39 6.53 -5.35
CA VAL A 284 -4.04 6.05 -5.02
C VAL A 284 -3.10 7.24 -5.01
N THR A 285 -2.64 7.67 -3.83
CA THR A 285 -1.88 8.92 -3.74
C THR A 285 -0.80 8.91 -2.67
N GLY A 286 0.34 9.56 -2.96
CA GLY A 286 1.41 9.77 -1.98
C GLY A 286 2.12 8.49 -1.53
N ASN A 287 1.99 7.40 -2.27
CA ASN A 287 2.66 6.14 -1.93
C ASN A 287 4.09 6.11 -2.48
N ASN A 288 4.96 5.40 -1.75
CA ASN A 288 6.31 5.07 -2.18
C ASN A 288 6.38 3.56 -2.47
N LEU A 289 6.42 3.19 -3.76
CA LEU A 289 6.41 1.80 -4.20
C LEU A 289 7.81 1.35 -4.59
N PHE A 290 8.22 0.20 -4.01
CA PHE A 290 9.57 -0.36 -4.15
C PHE A 290 9.69 -1.27 -5.38
N PRO A 291 10.92 -1.51 -5.87
CA PRO A 291 11.15 -2.02 -7.20
C PRO A 291 11.02 -3.54 -7.41
N ARG A 292 10.54 -4.34 -6.48
CA ARG A 292 10.67 -5.80 -6.60
C ARG A 292 9.54 -6.53 -7.29
N GLY A 293 8.33 -5.99 -7.29
CA GLY A 293 7.18 -6.64 -7.91
C GLY A 293 7.27 -6.75 -9.43
N ARG A 294 6.53 -7.69 -10.00
CA ARG A 294 6.37 -7.78 -11.46
C ARG A 294 5.66 -6.54 -12.00
N SER A 295 4.81 -5.93 -11.19
CA SER A 295 4.13 -4.68 -11.44
C SER A 295 3.94 -3.93 -10.12
N LEU A 296 3.92 -2.61 -10.17
CA LEU A 296 3.70 -1.79 -8.97
C LEU A 296 2.21 -1.47 -8.79
N ILE A 297 1.52 -1.13 -9.89
CA ILE A 297 0.08 -0.87 -9.87
C ILE A 297 -0.56 -1.56 -11.06
N GLU A 298 -1.56 -2.39 -10.80
CA GLU A 298 -2.42 -2.99 -11.82
C GLU A 298 -3.88 -2.63 -11.56
N LEU A 299 -4.52 -2.04 -12.57
CA LEU A 299 -5.94 -1.69 -12.59
C LEU A 299 -6.63 -2.49 -13.67
N THR A 300 -7.72 -3.18 -13.36
CA THR A 300 -8.55 -3.91 -14.31
C THR A 300 -10.01 -3.57 -14.07
N GLY A 301 -10.74 -3.14 -15.11
CA GLY A 301 -12.13 -2.77 -14.97
C GLY A 301 -12.39 -1.55 -14.07
N CYS A 302 -11.35 -0.78 -13.77
CA CYS A 302 -11.42 0.37 -12.87
C CYS A 302 -11.91 1.63 -13.60
N ASN A 303 -12.81 2.37 -12.95
CA ASN A 303 -13.45 3.53 -13.57
C ASN A 303 -13.37 4.75 -12.65
N ARG A 304 -13.11 5.93 -13.24
CA ARG A 304 -13.04 7.21 -12.51
C ARG A 304 -12.08 7.19 -11.34
N CYS A 305 -11.02 6.38 -11.45
CA CYS A 305 -9.99 6.26 -10.45
C CYS A 305 -8.90 7.31 -10.67
N SER A 306 -8.20 7.67 -9.61
CA SER A 306 -7.06 8.59 -9.68
C SER A 306 -5.81 7.93 -9.09
N VAL A 307 -4.73 7.90 -9.88
CA VAL A 307 -3.40 7.51 -9.43
C VAL A 307 -2.51 8.74 -9.55
N ALA A 308 -2.22 9.38 -8.42
CA ALA A 308 -1.58 10.68 -8.43
C ALA A 308 -0.50 10.84 -7.36
N SER A 309 0.57 11.55 -7.70
CA SER A 309 1.62 11.93 -6.74
C SER A 309 2.30 10.75 -6.04
N ASN A 310 2.41 9.61 -6.71
CA ASN A 310 3.13 8.45 -6.19
C ASN A 310 4.57 8.43 -6.71
N ARG A 311 5.48 7.89 -5.90
CA ARG A 311 6.80 7.49 -6.35
C ARG A 311 6.79 6.00 -6.65
N LEU A 312 6.99 5.66 -7.92
CA LEU A 312 7.05 4.29 -8.41
C LEU A 312 8.48 3.99 -8.87
N GLN A 313 9.17 3.12 -8.20
CA GLN A 313 10.49 2.66 -8.62
C GLN A 313 10.41 1.17 -8.95
N GLY A 314 10.85 0.79 -10.13
CA GLY A 314 10.76 -0.59 -10.61
C GLY A 314 11.94 -0.99 -11.49
N PHE A 315 12.04 -2.30 -11.74
CA PHE A 315 13.08 -2.88 -12.60
C PHE A 315 12.56 -3.17 -14.00
N TYR A 316 11.26 -3.39 -14.15
CA TYR A 316 10.66 -3.99 -15.33
C TYR A 316 9.69 -3.04 -16.05
N PRO A 317 9.38 -3.31 -17.33
CA PRO A 317 8.22 -2.72 -17.98
C PRO A 317 6.92 -3.07 -17.25
N GLY A 318 5.84 -2.33 -17.51
CA GLY A 318 4.55 -2.55 -16.87
C GLY A 318 4.52 -2.18 -15.39
N MET A 319 5.29 -1.16 -14.99
CA MET A 319 5.26 -0.66 -13.61
C MET A 319 3.87 -0.18 -13.21
N LEU A 320 3.19 0.51 -14.11
CA LEU A 320 1.78 0.87 -13.98
C LEU A 320 1.02 0.31 -15.19
N ARG A 321 -0.02 -0.48 -14.90
CA ARG A 321 -0.82 -1.15 -15.93
C ARG A 321 -2.29 -0.83 -15.72
N MET A 322 -2.91 -0.22 -16.73
CA MET A 322 -4.35 -0.20 -16.87
C MET A 322 -4.72 -1.26 -17.91
N LEU A 323 -5.51 -2.22 -17.50
CA LEU A 323 -5.91 -3.35 -18.32
C LEU A 323 -7.38 -3.21 -18.76
N ASN A 324 -7.90 -4.23 -19.43
CA ASN A 324 -9.22 -4.19 -20.06
C ASN A 324 -10.33 -3.67 -19.12
N GLY A 325 -11.20 -2.84 -19.67
CA GLY A 325 -12.36 -2.28 -18.98
C GLY A 325 -12.09 -1.02 -18.15
N CYS A 326 -10.85 -0.54 -18.14
CA CYS A 326 -10.52 0.73 -17.46
C CYS A 326 -11.03 1.92 -18.27
N LYS A 327 -11.71 2.86 -17.61
CA LYS A 327 -12.20 4.08 -18.30
C LYS A 327 -12.31 5.29 -17.38
N GLU A 328 -12.16 6.46 -17.99
CA GLU A 328 -12.30 7.75 -17.30
C GLU A 328 -11.34 7.87 -16.09
N ASN A 329 -10.16 7.24 -16.13
CA ASN A 329 -9.17 7.29 -15.07
C ASN A 329 -8.18 8.44 -15.29
N LEU A 330 -7.66 8.97 -14.20
CA LEU A 330 -6.64 10.01 -14.18
C LEU A 330 -5.33 9.45 -13.61
N ILE A 331 -4.26 9.48 -14.41
CA ILE A 331 -2.90 9.09 -14.00
C ILE A 331 -2.02 10.32 -14.11
N THR A 332 -1.70 10.98 -13.00
CA THR A 332 -1.05 12.28 -13.05
C THR A 332 -0.01 12.51 -11.94
N ALA A 333 0.97 13.33 -12.22
CA ALA A 333 1.97 13.79 -11.27
C ALA A 333 2.73 12.66 -10.55
N ASN A 334 2.84 11.48 -11.16
CA ASN A 334 3.60 10.38 -10.61
C ASN A 334 5.07 10.47 -11.07
N HIS A 335 5.98 10.02 -10.21
CA HIS A 335 7.39 9.84 -10.54
C HIS A 335 7.66 8.34 -10.76
N LEU A 336 7.84 7.94 -12.02
CA LEU A 336 8.15 6.56 -12.41
C LEU A 336 9.65 6.47 -12.71
N ARG A 337 10.39 5.75 -11.88
CA ARG A 337 11.83 5.51 -12.09
C ARG A 337 12.07 4.04 -12.40
N ARG A 338 12.59 3.75 -13.59
CA ARG A 338 13.10 2.43 -13.93
C ARG A 338 14.61 2.40 -13.70
N THR A 339 15.08 1.45 -12.88
CA THR A 339 16.48 1.40 -12.42
C THR A 339 17.00 -0.02 -12.30
N ALA A 340 18.33 -0.22 -12.42
CA ALA A 340 19.02 -1.46 -12.05
C ALA A 340 19.63 -1.39 -10.65
N GLU A 341 19.57 -0.23 -10.02
CA GLU A 341 20.14 -0.03 -8.70
C GLU A 341 19.36 -0.87 -7.66
N GLY A 342 20.12 -1.62 -6.86
CA GLY A 342 19.53 -2.47 -5.83
C GLY A 342 18.85 -3.75 -6.35
N TYR A 343 19.12 -4.14 -7.60
CA TYR A 343 18.62 -5.39 -8.18
C TYR A 343 19.23 -6.61 -7.47
N PRO A 344 18.43 -7.36 -6.69
CA PRO A 344 18.97 -8.51 -5.97
C PRO A 344 19.26 -9.69 -6.91
N PRO A 345 20.35 -10.42 -6.68
CA PRO A 345 20.75 -11.52 -7.56
C PRO A 345 19.74 -12.68 -7.67
N PHE A 346 18.91 -12.86 -6.63
CA PHE A 346 17.92 -13.95 -6.58
C PHE A 346 16.58 -13.59 -7.24
N ILE A 347 16.33 -12.32 -7.53
CA ILE A 347 15.18 -11.91 -8.33
C ILE A 347 15.45 -12.31 -9.76
N GLY A 348 14.67 -13.20 -10.32
CA GLY A 348 14.82 -13.69 -11.68
C GLY A 348 14.92 -12.54 -12.70
N ARG A 349 15.32 -12.87 -13.91
CA ARG A 349 15.46 -11.88 -14.98
C ARG A 349 14.12 -11.66 -15.67
N GLY A 350 13.51 -10.50 -15.42
CA GLY A 350 12.31 -10.04 -16.12
C GLY A 350 11.00 -10.56 -15.52
N ASN A 351 9.93 -9.90 -15.88
CA ASN A 351 8.55 -10.24 -15.56
C ASN A 351 7.80 -10.83 -16.77
N GLY A 352 8.55 -11.25 -17.80
CA GLY A 352 7.98 -11.79 -19.05
C GLY A 352 7.55 -10.73 -20.05
N LEU A 353 7.73 -9.45 -19.74
CA LEU A 353 7.41 -8.33 -20.64
C LEU A 353 8.69 -7.81 -21.29
N ASP A 354 8.62 -7.40 -22.54
CA ASP A 354 9.70 -6.73 -23.24
C ASP A 354 9.63 -5.20 -23.07
N ASP A 355 10.66 -4.51 -23.53
CA ASP A 355 10.75 -3.07 -23.43
C ASP A 355 9.72 -2.30 -24.29
N LEU A 356 9.07 -2.93 -25.24
CA LEU A 356 8.01 -2.34 -26.04
C LEU A 356 6.67 -2.29 -25.30
N TYR A 357 6.50 -3.08 -24.25
CA TYR A 357 5.30 -3.10 -23.43
C TYR A 357 5.01 -1.76 -22.73
N GLY A 358 6.03 -0.94 -22.57
CA GLY A 358 5.96 0.34 -21.88
C GLY A 358 6.18 0.25 -20.38
N VAL A 359 6.79 1.27 -19.79
CA VAL A 359 6.84 1.47 -18.34
C VAL A 359 5.43 1.64 -17.80
N MET A 360 4.62 2.42 -18.52
CA MET A 360 3.18 2.55 -18.32
C MET A 360 2.44 1.94 -19.51
N HIS A 361 1.49 1.06 -19.22
CA HIS A 361 0.66 0.37 -20.21
C HIS A 361 -0.81 0.73 -20.00
N VAL A 362 -1.46 1.22 -21.04
CA VAL A 362 -2.82 1.78 -20.99
C VAL A 362 -3.72 1.06 -21.97
N VAL A 363 -4.76 0.41 -21.45
CA VAL A 363 -5.85 -0.17 -22.22
C VAL A 363 -7.17 0.33 -21.64
N GLY A 364 -8.07 0.80 -22.50
CA GLY A 364 -9.40 1.29 -22.08
C GLY A 364 -9.71 2.67 -22.63
N ASP A 365 -10.81 3.27 -22.18
CA ASP A 365 -11.41 4.42 -22.85
C ASP A 365 -11.33 5.70 -22.03
N ASN A 366 -11.13 6.83 -22.69
CA ASN A 366 -11.22 8.17 -22.11
C ASN A 366 -10.33 8.37 -20.87
N ASN A 367 -9.18 7.69 -20.79
CA ASN A 367 -8.24 7.88 -19.70
C ASN A 367 -7.33 9.08 -19.99
N LEU A 368 -6.95 9.79 -18.95
CA LEU A 368 -5.99 10.90 -19.01
C LEU A 368 -4.69 10.51 -18.31
N VAL A 369 -3.58 10.56 -19.04
CA VAL A 369 -2.21 10.35 -18.54
C VAL A 369 -1.45 11.65 -18.71
N SER A 370 -1.23 12.38 -17.61
CA SER A 370 -0.61 13.71 -17.72
C SER A 370 0.39 14.02 -16.60
N ASP A 371 1.31 14.92 -16.90
CA ASP A 371 2.22 15.52 -15.92
C ASP A 371 3.06 14.49 -15.13
N ASN A 372 3.29 13.29 -15.67
CA ASN A 372 4.13 12.29 -15.03
C ASN A 372 5.60 12.50 -15.43
N LEU A 373 6.50 12.24 -14.47
CA LEU A 373 7.95 12.24 -14.69
C LEU A 373 8.41 10.79 -14.83
N PHE A 374 8.98 10.45 -15.98
CA PHE A 374 9.63 9.17 -16.23
C PHE A 374 11.14 9.35 -16.17
N ALA A 375 11.80 8.59 -15.30
CA ALA A 375 13.25 8.51 -15.23
C ALA A 375 13.72 7.10 -15.60
N TYR A 376 14.62 7.03 -16.57
CA TYR A 376 15.15 5.79 -17.09
C TYR A 376 16.67 5.83 -17.04
N ASP A 377 17.26 5.28 -15.97
CA ASP A 377 18.69 5.32 -15.71
C ASP A 377 19.38 3.96 -15.86
N VAL A 378 18.69 3.00 -16.48
CA VAL A 378 19.21 1.65 -16.68
C VAL A 378 19.44 1.39 -18.16
N PRO A 379 20.65 1.04 -18.58
CA PRO A 379 20.84 0.48 -19.90
C PRO A 379 19.99 -0.78 -20.03
N PRO A 380 19.10 -0.88 -21.04
CA PRO A 380 18.24 -2.04 -21.24
C PRO A 380 19.01 -3.37 -21.19
N ALA A 381 20.25 -3.40 -21.70
CA ALA A 381 21.17 -4.55 -21.68
C ALA A 381 21.42 -5.18 -20.32
N LYS A 382 21.19 -4.47 -19.23
CA LYS A 382 21.43 -4.99 -17.87
C LYS A 382 20.25 -5.79 -17.32
N ILE A 383 19.04 -5.48 -17.76
CA ILE A 383 17.82 -6.08 -17.20
C ILE A 383 17.09 -6.94 -18.23
N LEU A 384 17.07 -6.54 -19.49
CA LEU A 384 16.35 -7.25 -20.56
C LEU A 384 17.22 -7.42 -21.80
N PRO A 385 17.05 -8.51 -22.58
CA PRO A 385 17.65 -8.62 -23.91
C PRO A 385 17.10 -7.51 -24.81
N ILE A 386 17.99 -6.84 -25.53
CA ILE A 386 17.67 -5.64 -26.28
C ILE A 386 17.39 -5.98 -27.73
N GLY A 387 16.35 -5.41 -28.27
CA GLY A 387 16.07 -5.38 -29.70
C GLY A 387 15.50 -4.07 -30.21
N ALA A 388 14.91 -3.26 -29.35
CA ALA A 388 14.20 -2.04 -29.72
C ALA A 388 14.37 -0.92 -28.70
N GLN A 389 14.07 0.31 -29.09
CA GLN A 389 14.03 1.44 -28.18
C GLN A 389 12.93 1.21 -27.14
N PRO A 390 13.24 1.35 -25.84
CA PRO A 390 12.23 1.17 -24.78
C PRO A 390 11.11 2.19 -24.91
N THR A 391 9.90 1.76 -24.61
CA THR A 391 8.70 2.60 -24.59
C THR A 391 8.41 3.07 -23.17
N GLN A 392 8.09 4.35 -23.01
CA GLN A 392 7.68 4.87 -21.69
C GLN A 392 6.18 4.69 -21.48
N ILE A 393 5.36 5.16 -22.41
CA ILE A 393 3.90 5.03 -22.37
C ILE A 393 3.43 4.30 -23.62
N LEU A 394 2.83 3.12 -23.44
CA LEU A 394 2.12 2.42 -24.51
C LEU A 394 0.61 2.54 -24.27
N VAL A 395 -0.10 3.16 -25.22
CA VAL A 395 -1.56 3.06 -25.30
C VAL A 395 -1.88 1.92 -26.25
N ALA A 396 -2.26 0.77 -25.67
CA ALA A 396 -2.40 -0.50 -26.37
C ALA A 396 -3.85 -0.83 -26.73
N GLY A 397 -4.73 0.16 -26.74
CA GLY A 397 -6.13 0.00 -27.16
C GLY A 397 -7.07 0.98 -26.48
N GLY A 398 -8.31 1.03 -27.00
CA GLY A 398 -9.37 1.87 -26.49
C GLY A 398 -9.59 3.16 -27.25
N ASP A 399 -10.59 3.92 -26.81
CA ASP A 399 -11.07 5.13 -27.45
C ASP A 399 -10.83 6.38 -26.61
N GLY A 400 -10.49 7.48 -27.27
CA GLY A 400 -10.49 8.81 -26.66
C GLY A 400 -9.44 9.06 -25.56
N ASN A 401 -8.39 8.23 -25.45
CA ASN A 401 -7.35 8.42 -24.44
C ASN A 401 -6.51 9.67 -24.72
N VAL A 402 -6.10 10.37 -23.66
CA VAL A 402 -5.27 11.58 -23.76
C VAL A 402 -3.96 11.37 -23.01
N VAL A 403 -2.83 11.57 -23.69
CA VAL A 403 -1.48 11.58 -23.10
C VAL A 403 -0.93 12.98 -23.25
N ALA A 404 -0.67 13.68 -22.16
CA ALA A 404 -0.31 15.09 -22.20
C ALA A 404 0.76 15.48 -21.19
N LEU A 405 1.69 16.38 -21.56
CA LEU A 405 2.63 17.04 -20.65
C LEU A 405 3.48 16.07 -19.79
N ASN A 406 3.71 14.85 -20.27
CA ASN A 406 4.59 13.93 -19.58
C ASN A 406 6.04 14.24 -19.91
N HIS A 407 6.91 14.18 -18.91
CA HIS A 407 8.33 14.47 -19.05
C HIS A 407 9.16 13.19 -18.90
N VAL A 408 10.08 12.97 -19.84
CA VAL A 408 10.99 11.82 -19.85
C VAL A 408 12.42 12.28 -19.69
N VAL A 409 13.10 11.78 -18.67
CA VAL A 409 14.53 11.94 -18.44
C VAL A 409 15.20 10.60 -18.65
N SER A 410 15.98 10.45 -19.71
CA SER A 410 16.64 9.19 -20.03
C SER A 410 17.94 9.42 -20.78
N ASP A 411 19.00 8.74 -20.35
CA ASP A 411 20.28 8.65 -21.07
C ASP A 411 20.23 7.66 -22.24
N VAL A 412 19.11 6.96 -22.40
CA VAL A 412 18.88 5.98 -23.46
C VAL A 412 17.80 6.48 -24.40
N ALA A 413 18.06 6.40 -25.70
CA ALA A 413 17.04 6.71 -26.70
C ALA A 413 15.79 5.83 -26.47
N SER A 414 14.65 6.47 -26.31
CA SER A 414 13.39 5.79 -26.00
C SER A 414 12.21 6.40 -26.77
N GLN A 415 11.19 5.60 -27.03
CA GLN A 415 9.90 6.11 -27.44
C GLN A 415 9.16 6.63 -26.21
N HIS A 416 8.79 7.91 -26.21
CA HIS A 416 8.04 8.49 -25.10
C HIS A 416 6.60 8.02 -25.10
N VAL A 417 5.94 8.02 -26.26
CA VAL A 417 4.57 7.56 -26.41
C VAL A 417 4.44 6.70 -27.66
N VAL A 418 3.82 5.56 -27.51
CA VAL A 418 3.40 4.71 -28.63
C VAL A 418 1.88 4.52 -28.56
N LEU A 419 1.19 4.85 -29.66
CA LEU A 419 -0.23 4.53 -29.86
C LEU A 419 -0.33 3.30 -30.75
N ASP A 420 -0.85 2.20 -30.22
CA ASP A 420 -1.11 0.98 -30.98
C ASP A 420 -2.21 1.18 -32.03
N GLY A 421 -2.22 0.35 -33.06
CA GLY A 421 -3.20 0.42 -34.17
C GLY A 421 -4.65 0.13 -33.75
N SER A 422 -4.87 -0.39 -32.58
CA SER A 422 -6.20 -0.63 -32.00
C SER A 422 -6.76 0.56 -31.21
N THR A 423 -6.00 1.65 -31.07
CA THR A 423 -6.50 2.89 -30.43
C THR A 423 -7.27 3.75 -31.43
N THR A 424 -8.33 4.41 -30.94
CA THR A 424 -9.13 5.36 -31.72
C THR A 424 -9.26 6.70 -31.01
N HIS A 425 -9.37 7.80 -31.74
CA HIS A 425 -9.57 9.18 -31.26
C HIS A 425 -8.63 9.62 -30.12
N SER A 426 -7.50 8.94 -29.96
CA SER A 426 -6.54 9.25 -28.91
C SER A 426 -5.74 10.51 -29.24
N LYS A 427 -5.25 11.21 -28.22
CA LYS A 427 -4.50 12.46 -28.34
C LYS A 427 -3.18 12.37 -27.62
N VAL A 428 -2.11 12.85 -28.26
CA VAL A 428 -0.81 13.05 -27.64
C VAL A 428 -0.44 14.52 -27.73
N LEU A 429 -0.25 15.17 -26.60
CA LEU A 429 0.00 16.59 -26.50
C LEU A 429 1.27 16.83 -25.65
N ASP A 430 2.29 17.49 -26.21
CA ASP A 430 3.50 17.93 -25.51
C ASP A 430 4.13 16.84 -24.60
N SER A 431 4.20 15.59 -25.07
CA SER A 431 4.77 14.44 -24.33
C SER A 431 5.95 13.80 -25.07
N GLY A 432 6.72 14.58 -25.80
CA GLY A 432 7.89 14.19 -26.58
C GLY A 432 7.94 14.89 -27.92
N ASP A 433 9.11 14.93 -28.55
CA ASP A 433 9.29 15.46 -29.90
C ASP A 433 8.73 14.48 -30.97
N ALA A 434 8.73 14.92 -32.24
CA ALA A 434 8.17 14.15 -33.33
C ALA A 434 8.86 12.79 -33.57
N SER A 435 10.12 12.63 -33.14
CA SER A 435 10.87 11.36 -33.25
C SER A 435 10.60 10.39 -32.10
N GLN A 436 10.04 10.88 -31.00
CA GLN A 436 9.79 10.15 -29.75
C GLN A 436 8.33 9.71 -29.60
N VAL A 437 7.46 10.16 -30.49
CA VAL A 437 6.04 9.76 -30.52
C VAL A 437 5.75 8.96 -31.76
N THR A 438 5.35 7.72 -31.58
CA THR A 438 4.95 6.81 -32.69
C THR A 438 3.46 6.50 -32.60
N SER A 439 2.76 6.61 -33.73
CA SER A 439 1.35 6.25 -33.81
C SER A 439 1.09 5.29 -34.98
N TYR A 440 0.46 4.19 -34.63
CA TYR A 440 -0.14 3.25 -35.61
C TYR A 440 -1.65 3.44 -35.71
N SER A 441 -2.25 4.29 -34.88
CA SER A 441 -3.66 4.70 -34.97
C SER A 441 -3.89 5.60 -36.19
N LYS A 442 -5.01 5.42 -36.85
CA LYS A 442 -5.35 6.15 -38.13
C LYS A 442 -5.94 7.54 -37.86
N ASP A 443 -6.47 7.78 -36.67
CA ASP A 443 -7.26 8.96 -36.31
C ASP A 443 -6.72 9.68 -35.04
N ALA A 444 -5.51 9.37 -34.65
CA ALA A 444 -4.87 10.03 -33.53
C ALA A 444 -4.50 11.49 -33.82
N ALA A 445 -4.74 12.37 -32.89
CA ALA A 445 -4.27 13.75 -32.93
C ALA A 445 -2.96 13.89 -32.16
N ILE A 446 -1.86 14.18 -32.86
CA ILE A 446 -0.53 14.31 -32.28
C ILE A 446 -0.06 15.75 -32.39
N ARG A 447 0.30 16.36 -31.26
CA ARG A 447 0.99 17.62 -31.18
C ARG A 447 2.28 17.43 -30.40
N PRO A 448 3.42 17.25 -31.06
CA PRO A 448 4.71 17.08 -30.41
C PRO A 448 5.13 18.32 -29.64
N THR A 449 6.06 18.15 -28.71
CA THR A 449 6.79 19.26 -28.08
C THR A 449 7.59 20.00 -29.17
N PRO A 450 7.57 21.33 -29.21
CA PRO A 450 8.30 22.15 -30.18
C PRO A 450 9.82 21.91 -30.18
#